data_7ab289f7a02d27eeaebe0a3728b568d0
#
_entry.id   7ab289f7a02d27eeaebe0a3728b568d0
#
_cell.length_a   1.000
_cell.length_b   1.000
_cell.length_c   1.000
_cell.angle_alpha   90.00
_cell.angle_beta   90.00
_cell.angle_gamma   90.00
#
_symmetry.space_group_name_H-M   'P 1'
#
loop_
_entity.id
_entity.type
_entity.pdbx_description
1 polymer ?
#
loop_
_entity_poly.entity_id
_entity_poly.type
_entity_poly.pdbx_seq_one_letter_code
_entity_poly.pdbx_strand_id
1 'polypeptide(L)'
;MTALLTCAMAFSMLQLFLLGALGPRLVTELGLSPTVLGLTTTIGFGTAAVLSPAGGRIVDRIGPRRSLVVLLFLSAAALCLIGAAPGAGLLLGAVALGGVPQALANPATNKAVLRAVPPARRGAVTGLKQSGVQLGAFAAGLPLALLADGIGWRGAVWTGAGAALLAGLWALRVLPADPAPPPAGPRTTLVPRGMVAWLAVFSLFLGAGIASVNTYLALFGAQRLGMGPTAAAALVAVLGVAGIAGRVGWSKAARPGRAEWLPGWLACGALGAAVLLAAALLVGPLVWIGAIAVGVFAVSGNAVSMVLVMQRAAPGSAGQDSALVAAGFFGGFAVGPPLFGLLAQSGRYGSGWLLVAAEFAAAAAVAVLWAVRDRREGTA
;
A
#
# COMPACT_ATOMS: atom_id res chain seq x y z
N MET A 1 5.84 -1.54 -21.91
CA MET A 1 6.15 -2.38 -20.73
C MET A 1 6.01 -1.59 -19.42
N THR A 2 6.74 -0.48 -19.22
CA THR A 2 6.69 0.27 -17.93
C THR A 2 5.27 0.67 -17.54
N ALA A 3 4.47 1.24 -18.47
CA ALA A 3 3.08 1.57 -18.20
C ALA A 3 2.26 0.38 -17.72
N LEU A 4 2.43 -0.80 -18.34
CA LEU A 4 1.73 -2.01 -17.92
C LEU A 4 2.12 -2.45 -16.50
N LEU A 5 3.42 -2.37 -16.14
CA LEU A 5 3.88 -2.68 -14.78
C LEU A 5 3.32 -1.67 -13.76
N THR A 6 3.21 -0.39 -14.15
CA THR A 6 2.57 0.65 -13.34
C THR A 6 1.08 0.36 -13.14
N CYS A 7 0.37 -0.04 -14.20
CA CYS A 7 -1.03 -0.48 -14.11
C CYS A 7 -1.18 -1.71 -13.20
N ALA A 8 -0.32 -2.72 -13.32
CA ALA A 8 -0.36 -3.90 -12.47
C ALA A 8 -0.20 -3.54 -10.99
N MET A 9 0.70 -2.61 -10.65
CA MET A 9 0.85 -2.09 -9.29
C MET A 9 -0.37 -1.29 -8.83
N ALA A 10 -0.98 -0.49 -9.72
CA ALA A 10 -2.18 0.26 -9.41
C ALA A 10 -3.37 -0.67 -9.10
N PHE A 11 -3.66 -1.63 -9.98
CA PHE A 11 -4.79 -2.55 -9.82
C PHE A 11 -4.61 -3.51 -8.65
N SER A 12 -3.39 -3.92 -8.32
CA SER A 12 -3.15 -4.78 -7.14
C SER A 12 -3.54 -4.11 -5.82
N MET A 13 -3.50 -2.78 -5.75
CA MET A 13 -3.83 -2.00 -4.54
C MET A 13 -5.15 -1.25 -4.65
N LEU A 14 -5.77 -1.21 -5.83
CA LEU A 14 -6.96 -0.38 -6.09
C LEU A 14 -8.12 -0.70 -5.14
N GLN A 15 -8.34 -1.97 -4.82
CA GLN A 15 -9.42 -2.36 -3.90
C GLN A 15 -9.30 -1.68 -2.51
N LEU A 16 -8.07 -1.56 -1.96
CA LEU A 16 -7.85 -0.89 -0.67
C LEU A 16 -8.30 0.57 -0.75
N PHE A 17 -7.75 1.29 -1.72
CA PHE A 17 -8.02 2.72 -1.86
C PHE A 17 -9.48 3.00 -2.21
N LEU A 18 -10.08 2.13 -3.03
CA LEU A 18 -11.47 2.26 -3.45
C LEU A 18 -12.43 2.02 -2.28
N LEU A 19 -12.21 0.98 -1.47
CA LEU A 19 -13.02 0.74 -0.29
C LEU A 19 -12.85 1.84 0.77
N GLY A 20 -11.65 2.37 0.94
CA GLY A 20 -11.39 3.53 1.80
C GLY A 20 -12.08 4.80 1.29
N ALA A 21 -11.92 5.13 0.00
CA ALA A 21 -12.51 6.31 -0.62
C ALA A 21 -14.05 6.25 -0.65
N LEU A 22 -14.62 5.08 -0.96
CA LEU A 22 -16.06 4.83 -0.96
C LEU A 22 -16.60 4.45 0.42
N GLY A 23 -15.78 4.43 1.47
CA GLY A 23 -16.14 4.07 2.84
C GLY A 23 -17.44 4.71 3.34
N PRO A 24 -17.64 6.04 3.18
CA PRO A 24 -18.90 6.69 3.56
C PRO A 24 -20.14 6.07 2.89
N ARG A 25 -20.06 5.76 1.60
CA ARG A 25 -21.17 5.14 0.84
C ARG A 25 -21.40 3.70 1.25
N LEU A 26 -20.34 2.93 1.47
CA LEU A 26 -20.42 1.53 1.90
C LEU A 26 -21.05 1.42 3.30
N VAL A 27 -20.71 2.32 4.21
CA VAL A 27 -21.31 2.38 5.55
C VAL A 27 -22.79 2.71 5.48
N THR A 28 -23.20 3.67 4.64
CA THR A 28 -24.61 4.08 4.53
C THR A 28 -25.44 3.11 3.72
N GLU A 29 -24.95 2.62 2.57
CA GLU A 29 -25.76 1.83 1.63
C GLU A 29 -25.74 0.32 1.94
N LEU A 30 -24.63 -0.22 2.47
CA LEU A 30 -24.52 -1.62 2.88
C LEU A 30 -24.72 -1.83 4.40
N GLY A 31 -24.92 -0.76 5.16
CA GLY A 31 -25.02 -0.83 6.63
C GLY A 31 -23.76 -1.36 7.31
N LEU A 32 -22.57 -1.15 6.72
CA LEU A 32 -21.32 -1.65 7.27
C LEU A 32 -20.93 -0.85 8.51
N SER A 33 -20.49 -1.54 9.57
CA SER A 33 -19.85 -0.86 10.68
C SER A 33 -18.43 -0.41 10.30
N PRO A 34 -17.91 0.66 10.93
CA PRO A 34 -16.51 1.07 10.74
C PRO A 34 -15.50 -0.07 11.01
N THR A 35 -15.80 -0.94 11.97
CA THR A 35 -14.97 -2.13 12.25
C THR A 35 -14.94 -3.08 11.04
N VAL A 36 -16.08 -3.36 10.41
CA VAL A 36 -16.14 -4.21 9.20
C VAL A 36 -15.37 -3.56 8.05
N LEU A 37 -15.43 -2.24 7.90
CA LEU A 37 -14.60 -1.53 6.91
C LEU A 37 -13.10 -1.74 7.17
N GLY A 38 -12.65 -1.69 8.43
CA GLY A 38 -11.27 -2.03 8.80
C GLY A 38 -10.90 -3.48 8.51
N LEU A 39 -11.83 -4.41 8.77
CA LEU A 39 -11.63 -5.83 8.48
C LEU A 39 -11.44 -6.12 6.98
N THR A 40 -11.98 -5.30 6.08
CA THR A 40 -11.68 -5.45 4.64
C THR A 40 -10.18 -5.30 4.38
N THR A 41 -9.55 -4.31 4.98
CA THR A 41 -8.10 -4.11 4.86
C THR A 41 -7.32 -5.24 5.52
N THR A 42 -7.72 -5.66 6.73
CA THR A 42 -7.13 -6.80 7.43
C THR A 42 -7.14 -8.08 6.61
N ILE A 43 -8.28 -8.44 6.04
CA ILE A 43 -8.45 -9.67 5.27
C ILE A 43 -7.64 -9.61 3.97
N GLY A 44 -7.70 -8.50 3.24
CA GLY A 44 -6.94 -8.33 2.01
C GLY A 44 -5.44 -8.41 2.23
N PHE A 45 -4.90 -7.63 3.16
CA PHE A 45 -3.47 -7.63 3.46
C PHE A 45 -3.01 -8.81 4.30
N GLY A 46 -3.87 -9.36 5.15
CA GLY A 46 -3.60 -10.62 5.84
C GLY A 46 -3.42 -11.77 4.84
N THR A 47 -4.30 -11.87 3.85
CA THR A 47 -4.15 -12.83 2.74
C THR A 47 -2.85 -12.58 1.96
N ALA A 48 -2.56 -11.30 1.64
CA ALA A 48 -1.31 -10.95 0.96
C ALA A 48 -0.08 -11.30 1.80
N ALA A 49 -0.08 -11.02 3.11
CA ALA A 49 1.04 -11.33 4.01
C ALA A 49 1.31 -12.84 4.09
N VAL A 50 0.26 -13.64 4.24
CA VAL A 50 0.37 -15.13 4.29
C VAL A 50 0.85 -15.70 2.95
N LEU A 51 0.37 -15.15 1.83
CA LEU A 51 0.73 -15.64 0.50
C LEU A 51 2.06 -15.07 -0.03
N SER A 52 2.57 -13.96 0.52
CA SER A 52 3.81 -13.32 0.03
C SER A 52 5.02 -14.25 -0.02
N PRO A 53 5.30 -15.12 0.97
CA PRO A 53 6.41 -16.06 0.89
C PRO A 53 6.27 -17.08 -0.26
N ALA A 54 5.02 -17.45 -0.60
CA ALA A 54 4.72 -18.33 -1.73
C ALA A 54 4.70 -17.58 -3.06
N GLY A 55 4.32 -16.29 -3.04
CA GLY A 55 4.16 -15.46 -4.23
C GLY A 55 5.42 -15.39 -5.10
N GLY A 56 6.59 -15.20 -4.49
CA GLY A 56 7.87 -15.24 -5.20
C GLY A 56 8.12 -16.57 -5.90
N ARG A 57 7.87 -17.70 -5.21
CA ARG A 57 8.03 -19.05 -5.77
C ARG A 57 7.05 -19.33 -6.90
N ILE A 58 5.80 -18.86 -6.77
CA ILE A 58 4.80 -18.98 -7.84
C ILE A 58 5.28 -18.22 -9.07
N VAL A 59 5.73 -16.96 -8.92
CA VAL A 59 6.27 -16.16 -10.01
C VAL A 59 7.51 -16.81 -10.64
N ASP A 60 8.35 -17.47 -9.83
CA ASP A 60 9.52 -18.18 -10.33
C ASP A 60 9.14 -19.39 -11.18
N ARG A 61 8.07 -20.10 -10.82
CA ARG A 61 7.59 -21.27 -11.54
C ARG A 61 6.83 -20.94 -12.82
N ILE A 62 5.86 -20.01 -12.74
CA ILE A 62 4.97 -19.73 -13.87
C ILE A 62 5.47 -18.60 -14.79
N GLY A 63 6.45 -17.82 -14.33
CA GLY A 63 7.02 -16.70 -15.06
C GLY A 63 6.30 -15.36 -14.82
N PRO A 64 6.98 -14.22 -15.10
CA PRO A 64 6.43 -12.89 -14.84
C PRO A 64 5.23 -12.53 -15.72
N ARG A 65 5.20 -12.94 -17.00
CA ARG A 65 4.07 -12.67 -17.89
C ARG A 65 2.78 -13.30 -17.35
N ARG A 66 2.82 -14.62 -17.11
CA ARG A 66 1.65 -15.35 -16.60
C ARG A 66 1.23 -14.82 -15.24
N SER A 67 2.18 -14.50 -14.35
CA SER A 67 1.88 -13.91 -13.05
C SER A 67 1.19 -12.55 -13.14
N LEU A 68 1.63 -11.65 -14.05
CA LEU A 68 1.03 -10.34 -14.27
C LEU A 68 -0.38 -10.46 -14.87
N VAL A 69 -0.58 -11.38 -15.80
CA VAL A 69 -1.90 -11.66 -16.39
C VAL A 69 -2.85 -12.20 -15.33
N VAL A 70 -2.45 -13.20 -14.56
CA VAL A 70 -3.25 -13.77 -13.47
C VAL A 70 -3.58 -12.68 -12.43
N LEU A 71 -2.59 -11.85 -12.05
CA LEU A 71 -2.80 -10.74 -11.12
C LEU A 71 -3.90 -9.80 -11.62
N LEU A 72 -3.86 -9.37 -12.88
CA LEU A 72 -4.82 -8.41 -13.43
C LEU A 72 -6.22 -9.01 -13.56
N PHE A 73 -6.34 -10.27 -13.98
CA PHE A 73 -7.64 -10.96 -14.02
C PHE A 73 -8.22 -11.22 -12.64
N LEU A 74 -7.39 -11.59 -11.66
CA LEU A 74 -7.84 -11.73 -10.27
C LEU A 74 -8.24 -10.39 -9.66
N SER A 75 -7.53 -9.30 -9.98
CA SER A 75 -7.94 -7.95 -9.56
C SER A 75 -9.29 -7.57 -10.16
N ALA A 76 -9.51 -7.87 -11.45
CA ALA A 76 -10.81 -7.65 -12.10
C ALA A 76 -11.92 -8.47 -11.45
N ALA A 77 -11.69 -9.76 -11.21
CA ALA A 77 -12.65 -10.65 -10.55
C ALA A 77 -12.99 -10.19 -9.13
N ALA A 78 -11.98 -9.83 -8.33
CA ALA A 78 -12.19 -9.31 -6.99
C ALA A 78 -13.04 -8.02 -7.00
N LEU A 79 -12.73 -7.08 -7.89
CA LEU A 79 -13.52 -5.85 -8.06
C LEU A 79 -14.94 -6.14 -8.54
N CYS A 80 -15.13 -7.08 -9.48
CA CYS A 80 -16.47 -7.50 -9.90
C CYS A 80 -17.29 -8.02 -8.72
N LEU A 81 -16.72 -8.89 -7.88
CA LEU A 81 -17.36 -9.44 -6.71
C LEU A 81 -17.63 -8.38 -5.63
N ILE A 82 -16.73 -7.42 -5.43
CA ILE A 82 -16.93 -6.27 -4.53
C ILE A 82 -18.15 -5.47 -5.01
N GLY A 83 -18.25 -5.14 -6.29
CA GLY A 83 -19.39 -4.40 -6.84
C GLY A 83 -20.71 -5.18 -6.78
N ALA A 84 -20.65 -6.51 -6.82
CA ALA A 84 -21.81 -7.39 -6.71
C ALA A 84 -22.21 -7.70 -5.24
N ALA A 85 -21.41 -7.27 -4.25
CA ALA A 85 -21.64 -7.64 -2.85
C ALA A 85 -22.96 -7.07 -2.30
N PRO A 86 -23.89 -7.93 -1.79
CA PRO A 86 -25.11 -7.48 -1.14
C PRO A 86 -24.87 -7.09 0.33
N GLY A 87 -23.72 -7.43 0.90
CA GLY A 87 -23.39 -7.18 2.30
C GLY A 87 -21.95 -7.63 2.63
N ALA A 88 -21.63 -7.60 3.91
CA ALA A 88 -20.27 -7.83 4.42
C ALA A 88 -19.66 -9.18 4.02
N GLY A 89 -20.45 -10.27 4.01
CA GLY A 89 -19.93 -11.62 3.78
C GLY A 89 -19.24 -11.78 2.42
N LEU A 90 -19.94 -11.47 1.31
CA LEU A 90 -19.35 -11.54 -0.03
C LEU A 90 -18.26 -10.48 -0.21
N LEU A 91 -18.41 -9.29 0.38
CA LEU A 91 -17.41 -8.24 0.35
C LEU A 91 -16.06 -8.73 0.93
N LEU A 92 -16.08 -9.33 2.11
CA LEU A 92 -14.89 -9.86 2.78
C LEU A 92 -14.25 -11.00 1.98
N GLY A 93 -15.06 -11.91 1.40
CA GLY A 93 -14.57 -12.95 0.51
C GLY A 93 -13.91 -12.41 -0.77
N ALA A 94 -14.53 -11.40 -1.38
CA ALA A 94 -13.98 -10.72 -2.56
C ALA A 94 -12.64 -10.02 -2.27
N VAL A 95 -12.55 -9.38 -1.11
CA VAL A 95 -11.31 -8.71 -0.66
C VAL A 95 -10.21 -9.73 -0.36
N ALA A 96 -10.55 -10.90 0.22
CA ALA A 96 -9.59 -11.98 0.39
C ALA A 96 -9.00 -12.43 -0.96
N LEU A 97 -9.87 -12.61 -1.97
CA LEU A 97 -9.41 -12.92 -3.34
C LEU A 97 -8.45 -11.85 -3.86
N GLY A 98 -8.76 -10.57 -3.62
CA GLY A 98 -7.92 -9.44 -4.00
C GLY A 98 -6.57 -9.35 -3.25
N GLY A 99 -6.38 -10.08 -2.17
CA GLY A 99 -5.09 -10.24 -1.49
C GLY A 99 -4.06 -11.03 -2.33
N VAL A 100 -4.53 -11.91 -3.21
CA VAL A 100 -3.64 -12.69 -4.11
C VAL A 100 -2.89 -11.80 -5.09
N PRO A 101 -3.54 -10.88 -5.85
CA PRO A 101 -2.85 -9.88 -6.65
C PRO A 101 -1.80 -9.08 -5.89
N GLN A 102 -2.07 -8.68 -4.65
CA GLN A 102 -1.13 -7.93 -3.81
C GLN A 102 0.15 -8.73 -3.53
N ALA A 103 0.01 -10.03 -3.19
CA ALA A 103 1.15 -10.91 -2.94
C ALA A 103 2.02 -11.12 -4.19
N LEU A 104 1.43 -11.12 -5.39
CA LEU A 104 2.12 -11.36 -6.65
C LEU A 104 2.74 -10.10 -7.27
N ALA A 105 2.22 -8.90 -6.94
CA ALA A 105 2.53 -7.67 -7.66
C ALA A 105 4.02 -7.32 -7.67
N ASN A 106 4.67 -7.28 -6.50
CA ASN A 106 6.08 -6.94 -6.41
C ASN A 106 6.99 -8.00 -7.06
N PRO A 107 6.90 -9.31 -6.73
CA PRO A 107 7.77 -10.31 -7.35
C PRO A 107 7.58 -10.39 -8.87
N ALA A 108 6.34 -10.33 -9.38
CA ALA A 108 6.09 -10.41 -10.82
C ALA A 108 6.64 -9.21 -11.58
N THR A 109 6.39 -7.99 -11.08
CA THR A 109 6.87 -6.76 -11.70
C THR A 109 8.39 -6.62 -11.61
N ASN A 110 9.01 -6.98 -10.47
CA ASN A 110 10.47 -6.97 -10.31
C ASN A 110 11.14 -7.93 -11.29
N LYS A 111 10.62 -9.15 -11.41
CA LYS A 111 11.15 -10.15 -12.33
C LYS A 111 11.01 -9.73 -13.80
N ALA A 112 9.90 -9.07 -14.15
CA ALA A 112 9.72 -8.50 -15.49
C ALA A 112 10.75 -7.39 -15.79
N VAL A 113 11.02 -6.51 -14.81
CA VAL A 113 12.05 -5.45 -14.93
C VAL A 113 13.44 -6.07 -15.11
N LEU A 114 13.80 -7.05 -14.28
CA LEU A 114 15.12 -7.70 -14.35
C LEU A 114 15.37 -8.36 -15.72
N ARG A 115 14.32 -8.92 -16.33
CA ARG A 115 14.42 -9.60 -17.63
C ARG A 115 14.50 -8.67 -18.82
N ALA A 116 13.72 -7.59 -18.81
CA ALA A 116 13.49 -6.78 -20.01
C ALA A 116 14.10 -5.38 -19.96
N VAL A 117 14.68 -4.96 -18.82
CA VAL A 117 15.23 -3.61 -18.66
C VAL A 117 16.75 -3.68 -18.44
N PRO A 118 17.53 -2.95 -19.26
CA PRO A 118 18.98 -2.81 -19.05
C PRO A 118 19.32 -2.31 -17.65
N PRO A 119 20.42 -2.76 -17.02
CA PRO A 119 20.79 -2.42 -15.63
C PRO A 119 20.75 -0.92 -15.32
N ALA A 120 21.25 -0.09 -16.21
CA ALA A 120 21.29 1.38 -16.04
C ALA A 120 19.90 2.04 -15.92
N ARG A 121 18.84 1.42 -16.44
CA ARG A 121 17.46 1.95 -16.43
C ARG A 121 16.55 1.29 -15.40
N ARG A 122 16.99 0.21 -14.73
CA ARG A 122 16.16 -0.55 -13.78
C ARG A 122 15.65 0.29 -12.63
N GLY A 123 16.49 1.16 -12.06
CA GLY A 123 16.10 2.06 -10.96
C GLY A 123 14.95 2.98 -11.34
N ALA A 124 15.05 3.65 -12.48
CA ALA A 124 14.01 4.56 -12.97
C ALA A 124 12.69 3.83 -13.27
N VAL A 125 12.76 2.66 -13.91
CA VAL A 125 11.56 1.84 -14.21
C VAL A 125 10.93 1.30 -12.92
N THR A 126 11.73 0.90 -11.93
CA THR A 126 11.24 0.44 -10.62
C THR A 126 10.56 1.58 -9.85
N GLY A 127 11.14 2.78 -9.84
CA GLY A 127 10.50 3.96 -9.24
C GLY A 127 9.16 4.28 -9.89
N LEU A 128 9.12 4.30 -11.23
CA LEU A 128 7.91 4.62 -11.97
C LEU A 128 6.81 3.55 -11.78
N LYS A 129 7.13 2.25 -11.81
CA LYS A 129 6.13 1.22 -11.54
C LYS A 129 5.55 1.31 -10.12
N GLN A 130 6.38 1.66 -9.12
CA GLN A 130 5.93 1.80 -7.74
C GLN A 130 5.00 3.00 -7.55
N SER A 131 5.11 4.03 -8.39
CA SER A 131 4.14 5.14 -8.41
C SER A 131 2.73 4.68 -8.81
N GLY A 132 2.60 3.52 -9.46
CA GLY A 132 1.31 2.90 -9.78
C GLY A 132 0.43 2.68 -8.55
N VAL A 133 1.01 2.35 -7.40
CA VAL A 133 0.26 2.23 -6.13
C VAL A 133 -0.49 3.53 -5.82
N GLN A 134 0.18 4.67 -5.94
CA GLN A 134 -0.41 5.98 -5.64
C GLN A 134 -1.36 6.47 -6.75
N LEU A 135 -1.13 6.04 -8.01
CA LEU A 135 -2.11 6.24 -9.08
C LEU A 135 -3.43 5.51 -8.77
N GLY A 136 -3.37 4.34 -8.15
CA GLY A 136 -4.55 3.63 -7.63
C GLY A 136 -5.31 4.46 -6.58
N ALA A 137 -4.60 5.10 -5.65
CA ALA A 137 -5.20 5.99 -4.66
C ALA A 137 -5.85 7.21 -5.30
N PHE A 138 -5.15 7.86 -6.25
CA PHE A 138 -5.72 8.97 -7.02
C PHE A 138 -6.97 8.54 -7.79
N ALA A 139 -6.91 7.41 -8.49
CA ALA A 139 -8.03 6.90 -9.28
C ALA A 139 -9.25 6.59 -8.41
N ALA A 140 -9.05 6.01 -7.23
CA ALA A 140 -10.11 5.72 -6.28
C ALA A 140 -10.73 6.99 -5.69
N GLY A 141 -9.89 7.95 -5.29
CA GLY A 141 -10.30 9.13 -4.55
C GLY A 141 -10.90 10.25 -5.41
N LEU A 142 -10.68 10.26 -6.74
CA LEU A 142 -11.23 11.32 -7.60
C LEU A 142 -12.03 10.74 -8.78
N PRO A 143 -11.45 10.14 -9.85
CA PRO A 143 -12.27 9.77 -11.01
C PRO A 143 -13.32 8.70 -10.68
N LEU A 144 -12.99 7.67 -9.91
CA LEU A 144 -13.97 6.64 -9.54
C LEU A 144 -14.98 7.14 -8.51
N ALA A 145 -14.59 8.04 -7.60
CA ALA A 145 -15.51 8.66 -6.66
C ALA A 145 -16.50 9.59 -7.37
N LEU A 146 -16.06 10.36 -8.40
CA LEU A 146 -16.95 11.16 -9.26
C LEU A 146 -17.90 10.27 -10.07
N LEU A 147 -17.43 9.16 -10.63
CA LEU A 147 -18.30 8.19 -11.28
C LEU A 147 -19.35 7.62 -10.35
N ALA A 148 -19.02 7.43 -9.07
CA ALA A 148 -19.96 6.93 -8.08
C ALA A 148 -21.12 7.91 -7.81
N ASP A 149 -20.97 9.21 -8.06
CA ASP A 149 -22.07 10.18 -8.00
C ASP A 149 -23.10 9.97 -9.14
N GLY A 150 -22.63 9.60 -10.32
CA GLY A 150 -23.50 9.44 -11.50
C GLY A 150 -24.09 8.04 -11.66
N ILE A 151 -23.28 7.00 -11.48
CA ILE A 151 -23.66 5.60 -11.75
C ILE A 151 -23.69 4.71 -10.49
N GLY A 152 -23.57 5.32 -9.32
CA GLY A 152 -23.48 4.64 -8.03
C GLY A 152 -22.12 4.00 -7.77
N TRP A 153 -21.86 3.66 -6.52
CA TRP A 153 -20.58 3.08 -6.12
C TRP A 153 -20.30 1.71 -6.77
N ARG A 154 -21.34 0.91 -7.02
CA ARG A 154 -21.21 -0.37 -7.72
C ARG A 154 -20.73 -0.18 -9.16
N GLY A 155 -21.33 0.77 -9.88
CA GLY A 155 -20.92 1.13 -11.23
C GLY A 155 -19.47 1.61 -11.31
N ALA A 156 -19.03 2.43 -10.34
CA ALA A 156 -17.65 2.88 -10.24
C ALA A 156 -16.67 1.71 -10.00
N VAL A 157 -17.02 0.77 -9.11
CA VAL A 157 -16.22 -0.43 -8.87
C VAL A 157 -16.13 -1.31 -10.11
N TRP A 158 -17.25 -1.52 -10.83
CA TRP A 158 -17.27 -2.31 -12.07
C TRP A 158 -16.49 -1.61 -13.20
N THR A 159 -16.46 -0.29 -13.24
CA THR A 159 -15.59 0.46 -14.16
C THR A 159 -14.12 0.16 -13.87
N GLY A 160 -13.73 0.14 -12.59
CA GLY A 160 -12.39 -0.30 -12.16
C GLY A 160 -12.09 -1.75 -12.56
N ALA A 161 -13.07 -2.65 -12.41
CA ALA A 161 -12.95 -4.05 -12.82
C ALA A 161 -12.74 -4.19 -14.33
N GLY A 162 -13.52 -3.46 -15.14
CA GLY A 162 -13.37 -3.41 -16.60
C GLY A 162 -12.00 -2.91 -17.02
N ALA A 163 -11.50 -1.86 -16.38
CA ALA A 163 -10.17 -1.34 -16.65
C ALA A 163 -9.06 -2.36 -16.29
N ALA A 164 -9.20 -3.09 -15.18
CA ALA A 164 -8.27 -4.17 -14.81
C ALA A 164 -8.31 -5.33 -15.81
N LEU A 165 -9.51 -5.70 -16.29
CA LEU A 165 -9.68 -6.71 -17.33
C LEU A 165 -9.00 -6.30 -18.64
N LEU A 166 -9.21 -5.06 -19.09
CA LEU A 166 -8.56 -4.52 -20.30
C LEU A 166 -7.04 -4.49 -20.16
N ALA A 167 -6.52 -4.13 -18.97
CA ALA A 167 -5.10 -4.21 -18.69
C ALA A 167 -4.57 -5.65 -18.74
N GLY A 168 -5.34 -6.63 -18.28
CA GLY A 168 -5.02 -8.06 -18.38
C GLY A 168 -4.94 -8.54 -19.84
N LEU A 169 -5.92 -8.15 -20.66
CA LEU A 169 -5.93 -8.43 -22.11
C LEU A 169 -4.75 -7.76 -22.83
N TRP A 170 -4.44 -6.52 -22.45
CA TRP A 170 -3.25 -5.81 -22.96
C TRP A 170 -1.96 -6.53 -22.58
N ALA A 171 -1.86 -7.02 -21.33
CA ALA A 171 -0.70 -7.82 -20.87
C ALA A 171 -0.50 -9.09 -21.68
N LEU A 172 -1.58 -9.80 -22.02
CA LEU A 172 -1.52 -10.99 -22.87
C LEU A 172 -0.91 -10.71 -24.27
N ARG A 173 -1.19 -9.52 -24.83
CA ARG A 173 -0.73 -9.16 -26.17
C ARG A 173 0.70 -8.62 -26.22
N VAL A 174 1.11 -7.85 -25.18
CA VAL A 174 2.34 -7.05 -25.20
C VAL A 174 3.51 -7.71 -24.51
N LEU A 175 3.26 -8.57 -23.49
CA LEU A 175 4.35 -9.20 -22.76
C LEU A 175 4.90 -10.41 -23.53
N PRO A 176 6.24 -10.53 -23.64
CA PRO A 176 6.86 -11.69 -24.28
C PRO A 176 6.57 -12.97 -23.49
N ALA A 177 6.55 -14.10 -24.16
CA ALA A 177 6.33 -15.40 -23.54
C ALA A 177 7.35 -15.70 -22.44
N ASP A 178 6.90 -16.37 -21.39
CA ASP A 178 7.79 -16.80 -20.32
C ASP A 178 8.65 -17.98 -20.81
N PRO A 179 9.98 -17.95 -20.59
CA PRO A 179 10.84 -19.10 -20.84
C PRO A 179 10.52 -20.24 -19.87
N ALA A 180 11.05 -21.42 -20.14
CA ALA A 180 10.96 -22.57 -19.25
C ALA A 180 11.40 -22.20 -17.82
N PRO A 181 10.70 -22.69 -16.78
CA PRO A 181 11.05 -22.39 -15.40
C PRO A 181 12.46 -22.93 -15.07
N PRO A 182 13.29 -22.13 -14.36
CA PRO A 182 14.58 -22.61 -13.88
C PRO A 182 14.37 -23.69 -12.80
N PRO A 183 15.37 -24.56 -12.55
CA PRO A 183 15.36 -25.49 -11.43
C PRO A 183 15.07 -24.77 -10.13
N ALA A 184 14.35 -25.42 -9.21
CA ALA A 184 14.02 -24.85 -7.91
C ALA A 184 15.30 -24.53 -7.14
N GLY A 185 15.53 -23.26 -6.82
CA GLY A 185 16.65 -22.83 -5.99
C GLY A 185 16.52 -23.29 -4.52
N PRO A 186 17.62 -23.21 -3.76
CA PRO A 186 17.63 -23.62 -2.35
C PRO A 186 16.59 -22.85 -1.53
N ARG A 187 16.03 -23.52 -0.51
CA ARG A 187 15.08 -22.90 0.44
C ARG A 187 15.82 -21.90 1.31
N THR A 188 15.48 -20.63 1.22
CA THR A 188 16.03 -19.57 2.05
C THR A 188 15.29 -19.47 3.39
N THR A 189 16.00 -19.13 4.46
CA THR A 189 15.41 -18.92 5.79
C THR A 189 14.57 -17.64 5.83
N LEU A 190 13.37 -17.73 6.43
CA LEU A 190 12.39 -16.62 6.47
C LEU A 190 12.49 -15.79 7.77
N VAL A 191 13.61 -15.86 8.48
CA VAL A 191 13.78 -15.13 9.74
C VAL A 191 14.56 -13.84 9.49
N PRO A 192 13.96 -12.65 9.70
CA PRO A 192 14.66 -11.39 9.55
C PRO A 192 15.72 -11.22 10.65
N ARG A 193 16.92 -10.74 10.29
CA ARG A 193 18.03 -10.50 11.22
C ARG A 193 18.66 -9.15 10.95
N GLY A 194 19.35 -8.60 11.95
CA GLY A 194 20.09 -7.33 11.81
C GLY A 194 19.21 -6.19 11.29
N MET A 195 19.71 -5.43 10.32
CA MET A 195 19.00 -4.32 9.67
C MET A 195 17.62 -4.71 9.13
N VAL A 196 17.49 -5.89 8.54
CA VAL A 196 16.21 -6.36 7.96
C VAL A 196 15.14 -6.52 9.03
N ALA A 197 15.50 -7.00 10.23
CA ALA A 197 14.57 -7.11 11.36
C ALA A 197 14.10 -5.71 11.83
N TRP A 198 15.02 -4.75 11.97
CA TRP A 198 14.68 -3.37 12.33
C TRP A 198 13.76 -2.72 11.29
N LEU A 199 14.08 -2.85 10.02
CA LEU A 199 13.24 -2.32 8.93
C LEU A 199 11.89 -3.02 8.82
N ALA A 200 11.80 -4.31 9.12
CA ALA A 200 10.52 -5.03 9.15
C ALA A 200 9.62 -4.53 10.29
N VAL A 201 10.17 -4.31 11.50
CA VAL A 201 9.43 -3.76 12.64
C VAL A 201 9.04 -2.29 12.38
N PHE A 202 9.95 -1.47 11.84
CA PHE A 202 9.65 -0.12 11.38
C PHE A 202 8.49 -0.12 10.40
N SER A 203 8.55 -0.99 9.38
CA SER A 203 7.52 -1.09 8.34
C SER A 203 6.18 -1.59 8.87
N LEU A 204 6.17 -2.41 9.93
CA LEU A 204 4.95 -2.86 10.59
C LEU A 204 4.19 -1.67 11.21
N PHE A 205 4.84 -0.86 12.02
CA PHE A 205 4.22 0.31 12.64
C PHE A 205 3.86 1.38 11.60
N LEU A 206 4.76 1.66 10.67
CA LEU A 206 4.49 2.60 9.58
C LEU A 206 3.30 2.15 8.72
N GLY A 207 3.24 0.85 8.41
CA GLY A 207 2.17 0.24 7.64
C GLY A 207 0.82 0.30 8.35
N ALA A 208 0.78 0.08 9.67
CA ALA A 208 -0.44 0.16 10.46
C ALA A 208 -1.06 1.56 10.37
N GLY A 209 -0.27 2.62 10.59
CA GLY A 209 -0.74 4.00 10.48
C GLY A 209 -1.18 4.36 9.06
N ILE A 210 -0.40 4.02 8.03
CA ILE A 210 -0.76 4.28 6.63
C ILE A 210 -2.08 3.58 6.27
N ALA A 211 -2.27 2.33 6.67
CA ALA A 211 -3.46 1.57 6.36
C ALA A 211 -4.70 2.16 7.04
N SER A 212 -4.58 2.54 8.32
CA SER A 212 -5.63 3.20 9.08
C SER A 212 -6.05 4.52 8.41
N VAL A 213 -5.08 5.34 7.99
CA VAL A 213 -5.38 6.58 7.25
C VAL A 213 -6.10 6.27 5.93
N ASN A 214 -5.58 5.37 5.09
CA ASN A 214 -6.21 5.06 3.81
C ASN A 214 -7.64 4.49 3.95
N THR A 215 -7.91 3.76 5.03
CA THR A 215 -9.21 3.14 5.27
C THR A 215 -10.23 4.14 5.82
N TYR A 216 -9.82 5.03 6.72
CA TYR A 216 -10.76 5.86 7.48
C TYR A 216 -10.75 7.34 7.14
N LEU A 217 -9.80 7.85 6.35
CA LEU A 217 -9.68 9.28 6.05
C LEU A 217 -10.96 9.84 5.40
N ALA A 218 -11.51 9.16 4.40
CA ALA A 218 -12.76 9.60 3.76
C ALA A 218 -13.97 9.44 4.71
N LEU A 219 -14.04 8.34 5.46
CA LEU A 219 -15.11 8.14 6.45
C LEU A 219 -15.08 9.21 7.55
N PHE A 220 -13.90 9.56 8.03
CA PHE A 220 -13.70 10.66 8.98
C PHE A 220 -14.17 12.00 8.42
N GLY A 221 -13.76 12.31 7.17
CA GLY A 221 -14.19 13.53 6.46
C GLY A 221 -15.71 13.64 6.38
N ALA A 222 -16.38 12.55 6.04
CA ALA A 222 -17.83 12.53 5.91
C ALA A 222 -18.56 12.58 7.27
N GLN A 223 -18.15 11.76 8.24
CA GLN A 223 -18.88 11.60 9.50
C GLN A 223 -18.59 12.69 10.54
N ARG A 224 -17.38 13.26 10.54
CA ARG A 224 -16.94 14.20 11.58
C ARG A 224 -16.75 15.64 11.07
N LEU A 225 -16.43 15.80 9.79
CA LEU A 225 -16.20 17.14 9.20
C LEU A 225 -17.34 17.59 8.28
N GLY A 226 -18.41 16.77 8.15
CA GLY A 226 -19.58 17.11 7.33
C GLY A 226 -19.30 17.20 5.83
N MET A 227 -18.22 16.58 5.35
CA MET A 227 -17.86 16.58 3.92
C MET A 227 -18.82 15.68 3.14
N GLY A 228 -19.23 16.13 1.96
CA GLY A 228 -19.94 15.24 1.02
C GLY A 228 -19.05 14.03 0.62
N PRO A 229 -19.66 12.90 0.22
CA PRO A 229 -18.92 11.66 -0.04
C PRO A 229 -17.77 11.81 -1.04
N THR A 230 -17.98 12.57 -2.11
CA THR A 230 -16.97 12.83 -3.14
C THR A 230 -15.84 13.72 -2.65
N ALA A 231 -16.15 14.79 -1.90
CA ALA A 231 -15.14 15.65 -1.27
C ALA A 231 -14.31 14.87 -0.23
N ALA A 232 -14.94 13.99 0.53
CA ALA A 232 -14.25 13.10 1.47
C ALA A 232 -13.32 12.10 0.74
N ALA A 233 -13.77 11.51 -0.38
CA ALA A 233 -12.96 10.63 -1.21
C ALA A 233 -11.76 11.36 -1.83
N ALA A 234 -11.90 12.65 -2.19
CA ALA A 234 -10.81 13.45 -2.74
C ALA A 234 -9.61 13.58 -1.78
N LEU A 235 -9.79 13.42 -0.47
CA LEU A 235 -8.69 13.33 0.50
C LEU A 235 -7.73 12.17 0.17
N VAL A 236 -8.27 11.03 -0.28
CA VAL A 236 -7.47 9.87 -0.69
C VAL A 236 -6.71 10.17 -1.99
N ALA A 237 -7.34 10.89 -2.92
CA ALA A 237 -6.67 11.33 -4.15
C ALA A 237 -5.50 12.28 -3.86
N VAL A 238 -5.71 13.27 -2.99
CA VAL A 238 -4.68 14.24 -2.57
C VAL A 238 -3.51 13.53 -1.89
N LEU A 239 -3.81 12.59 -0.97
CA LEU A 239 -2.79 11.73 -0.36
C LEU A 239 -2.00 10.96 -1.42
N GLY A 240 -2.69 10.41 -2.43
CA GLY A 240 -2.06 9.68 -3.53
C GLY A 240 -1.09 10.55 -4.33
N VAL A 241 -1.51 11.74 -4.76
CA VAL A 241 -0.66 12.69 -5.51
C VAL A 241 0.54 13.13 -4.66
N ALA A 242 0.30 13.52 -3.41
CA ALA A 242 1.35 13.89 -2.46
C ALA A 242 2.35 12.73 -2.23
N GLY A 243 1.84 11.49 -2.19
CA GLY A 243 2.65 10.28 -2.07
C GLY A 243 3.57 10.03 -3.27
N ILE A 244 3.13 10.34 -4.50
CA ILE A 244 4.00 10.27 -5.69
C ILE A 244 5.14 11.30 -5.55
N ALA A 245 4.80 12.55 -5.25
CA ALA A 245 5.77 13.63 -5.09
C ALA A 245 6.78 13.33 -3.97
N GLY A 246 6.29 12.87 -2.82
CA GLY A 246 7.13 12.49 -1.68
C GLY A 246 8.09 11.34 -2.03
N ARG A 247 7.61 10.25 -2.62
CA ARG A 247 8.45 9.11 -3.02
C ARG A 247 9.56 9.52 -3.98
N VAL A 248 9.26 10.34 -4.98
CA VAL A 248 10.25 10.81 -5.94
C VAL A 248 11.28 11.72 -5.27
N GLY A 249 10.83 12.66 -4.44
CA GLY A 249 11.71 13.62 -3.75
C GLY A 249 12.64 12.91 -2.74
N TRP A 250 12.09 12.15 -1.82
CA TRP A 250 12.85 11.51 -0.75
C TRP A 250 13.75 10.37 -1.23
N SER A 251 13.36 9.62 -2.28
CA SER A 251 14.24 8.60 -2.88
C SER A 251 15.50 9.22 -3.49
N LYS A 252 15.41 10.45 -4.04
CA LYS A 252 16.59 11.20 -4.51
C LYS A 252 17.46 11.71 -3.36
N ALA A 253 16.86 11.98 -2.20
CA ALA A 253 17.57 12.44 -1.01
C ALA A 253 18.27 11.29 -0.25
N ALA A 254 17.94 10.03 -0.52
CA ALA A 254 18.51 8.84 0.09
C ALA A 254 19.93 8.55 -0.42
N ARG A 255 20.89 9.42 -0.06
CA ARG A 255 22.32 9.29 -0.39
C ARG A 255 23.06 8.54 0.72
N PRO A 256 24.16 7.81 0.41
CA PRO A 256 25.01 7.18 1.42
C PRO A 256 25.40 8.17 2.55
N GLY A 257 25.38 7.72 3.81
CA GLY A 257 25.66 8.52 5.00
C GLY A 257 24.50 9.39 5.53
N ARG A 258 23.42 9.57 4.76
CA ARG A 258 22.18 10.21 5.21
C ARG A 258 20.97 9.29 5.17
N ALA A 259 21.03 8.25 4.36
CA ALA A 259 19.92 7.32 4.12
C ALA A 259 19.41 6.63 5.40
N GLU A 260 20.30 6.40 6.37
CA GLU A 260 20.00 5.71 7.63
C GLU A 260 19.06 6.51 8.55
N TRP A 261 19.16 7.84 8.52
CA TRP A 261 18.32 8.72 9.34
C TRP A 261 16.99 9.06 8.69
N LEU A 262 16.87 8.88 7.37
CA LEU A 262 15.65 9.24 6.63
C LEU A 262 14.38 8.51 7.12
N PRO A 263 14.40 7.20 7.43
CA PRO A 263 13.21 6.55 7.97
C PRO A 263 12.70 7.21 9.26
N GLY A 264 13.62 7.60 10.16
CA GLY A 264 13.29 8.32 11.39
C GLY A 264 12.67 9.69 11.13
N TRP A 265 13.30 10.51 10.27
CA TRP A 265 12.77 11.84 9.90
C TRP A 265 11.40 11.74 9.23
N LEU A 266 11.21 10.77 8.34
CA LEU A 266 9.95 10.56 7.65
C LEU A 266 8.85 10.08 8.60
N ALA A 267 9.17 9.22 9.57
CA ALA A 267 8.24 8.80 10.61
C ALA A 267 7.86 9.94 11.57
N CYS A 268 8.81 10.84 11.91
CA CYS A 268 8.49 12.05 12.66
C CYS A 268 7.56 12.99 11.87
N GLY A 269 7.79 13.15 10.57
CA GLY A 269 6.87 13.90 9.70
C GLY A 269 5.49 13.26 9.61
N ALA A 270 5.42 11.92 9.57
CA ALA A 270 4.18 11.16 9.60
C ALA A 270 3.43 11.31 10.94
N LEU A 271 4.16 11.32 12.06
CA LEU A 271 3.60 11.65 13.39
C LEU A 271 2.96 13.03 13.38
N GLY A 272 3.65 14.04 12.86
CA GLY A 272 3.10 15.40 12.70
C GLY A 272 1.83 15.41 11.84
N ALA A 273 1.80 14.61 10.77
CA ALA A 273 0.62 14.44 9.93
C ALA A 273 -0.57 13.83 10.69
N ALA A 274 -0.35 12.82 11.53
CA ALA A 274 -1.40 12.23 12.37
C ALA A 274 -1.94 13.24 13.41
N VAL A 275 -1.08 14.09 13.97
CA VAL A 275 -1.48 15.19 14.86
C VAL A 275 -2.35 16.20 14.11
N LEU A 276 -2.00 16.56 12.86
CA LEU A 276 -2.83 17.45 12.03
C LEU A 276 -4.20 16.83 11.73
N LEU A 277 -4.28 15.51 11.47
CA LEU A 277 -5.56 14.81 11.29
C LEU A 277 -6.40 14.82 12.57
N ALA A 278 -5.79 14.66 13.74
CA ALA A 278 -6.48 14.80 15.02
C ALA A 278 -6.97 16.24 15.25
N ALA A 279 -6.12 17.24 14.96
CA ALA A 279 -6.45 18.67 15.08
C ALA A 279 -7.54 19.12 14.09
N ALA A 280 -7.78 18.36 13.02
CA ALA A 280 -8.89 18.62 12.09
C ALA A 280 -10.28 18.50 12.75
N LEU A 281 -10.39 17.84 13.90
CA LEU A 281 -11.61 17.87 14.73
C LEU A 281 -11.93 19.26 15.26
N LEU A 282 -10.93 20.12 15.44
CA LEU A 282 -11.06 21.50 15.90
C LEU A 282 -11.08 22.49 14.73
N VAL A 283 -10.24 22.25 13.73
CA VAL A 283 -10.06 23.10 12.56
C VAL A 283 -10.14 22.26 11.29
N GLY A 284 -11.35 22.07 10.74
CA GLY A 284 -11.65 21.15 9.64
C GLY A 284 -10.66 21.17 8.47
N PRO A 285 -10.25 22.33 7.93
CA PRO A 285 -9.29 22.42 6.81
C PRO A 285 -7.94 21.72 7.04
N LEU A 286 -7.51 21.49 8.28
CA LEU A 286 -6.27 20.77 8.59
C LEU A 286 -6.26 19.31 8.07
N VAL A 287 -7.43 18.74 7.79
CA VAL A 287 -7.53 17.39 7.18
C VAL A 287 -6.79 17.31 5.84
N TRP A 288 -6.85 18.37 5.04
CA TRP A 288 -6.16 18.42 3.73
C TRP A 288 -4.64 18.47 3.91
N ILE A 289 -4.17 19.28 4.84
CA ILE A 289 -2.74 19.39 5.16
C ILE A 289 -2.24 18.07 5.74
N GLY A 290 -3.01 17.45 6.63
CA GLY A 290 -2.71 16.14 7.19
C GLY A 290 -2.63 15.05 6.10
N ALA A 291 -3.58 15.03 5.16
CA ALA A 291 -3.58 14.09 4.04
C ALA A 291 -2.34 14.26 3.13
N ILE A 292 -1.98 15.50 2.80
CA ILE A 292 -0.74 15.82 2.04
C ILE A 292 0.48 15.33 2.82
N ALA A 293 0.56 15.64 4.11
CA ALA A 293 1.70 15.29 4.94
C ALA A 293 1.86 13.76 5.09
N VAL A 294 0.76 13.00 5.25
CA VAL A 294 0.81 11.52 5.24
C VAL A 294 1.38 11.02 3.90
N GLY A 295 0.91 11.56 2.77
CA GLY A 295 1.44 11.22 1.45
C GLY A 295 2.94 11.50 1.33
N VAL A 296 3.37 12.71 1.70
CA VAL A 296 4.77 13.14 1.58
C VAL A 296 5.70 12.37 2.52
N PHE A 297 5.30 12.12 3.76
CA PHE A 297 6.19 11.55 4.78
C PHE A 297 5.97 10.05 4.99
N ALA A 298 4.77 9.62 5.36
CA ALA A 298 4.52 8.22 5.71
C ALA A 298 4.71 7.28 4.52
N VAL A 299 4.07 7.61 3.39
CA VAL A 299 4.16 6.79 2.16
C VAL A 299 5.59 6.70 1.64
N SER A 300 6.39 7.75 1.81
CA SER A 300 7.79 7.78 1.40
C SER A 300 8.70 6.96 2.32
N GLY A 301 8.35 6.80 3.60
CA GLY A 301 9.10 5.99 4.55
C GLY A 301 9.27 4.55 4.09
N ASN A 302 8.21 3.94 3.53
CA ASN A 302 8.30 2.60 2.95
C ASN A 302 9.23 2.55 1.72
N ALA A 303 9.19 3.56 0.86
CA ALA A 303 10.08 3.61 -0.31
C ALA A 303 11.56 3.73 0.09
N VAL A 304 11.87 4.58 1.05
CA VAL A 304 13.23 4.76 1.57
C VAL A 304 13.74 3.49 2.26
N SER A 305 12.88 2.76 3.00
CA SER A 305 13.26 1.46 3.58
C SER A 305 13.67 0.45 2.51
N MET A 306 12.96 0.40 1.38
CA MET A 306 13.34 -0.46 0.26
C MET A 306 14.66 -0.03 -0.40
N VAL A 307 14.93 1.27 -0.48
CA VAL A 307 16.22 1.78 -0.98
C VAL A 307 17.36 1.33 -0.05
N LEU A 308 17.18 1.43 1.26
CA LEU A 308 18.19 0.97 2.24
C LEU A 308 18.47 -0.53 2.12
N VAL A 309 17.42 -1.35 1.98
CA VAL A 309 17.57 -2.79 1.74
C VAL A 309 18.41 -3.04 0.49
N MET A 310 18.10 -2.35 -0.62
CA MET A 310 18.82 -2.53 -1.89
C MET A 310 20.27 -2.06 -1.82
N GLN A 311 20.57 -1.04 -1.01
CA GLN A 311 21.94 -0.51 -0.86
C GLN A 311 22.83 -1.40 0.03
N ARG A 312 22.26 -2.10 1.01
CA ARG A 312 23.02 -2.84 2.04
C ARG A 312 22.82 -4.35 2.01
N ALA A 313 21.96 -4.88 1.14
CA ALA A 313 21.75 -6.32 1.01
C ALA A 313 23.03 -7.02 0.54
N ALA A 314 23.32 -8.17 1.12
CA ALA A 314 24.39 -9.02 0.63
C ALA A 314 24.11 -9.48 -0.82
N PRO A 315 25.14 -9.79 -1.62
CA PRO A 315 24.95 -10.29 -2.96
C PRO A 315 23.99 -11.49 -3.01
N GLY A 316 22.87 -11.34 -3.73
CA GLY A 316 21.84 -12.39 -3.87
C GLY A 316 20.73 -12.39 -2.81
N SER A 317 20.84 -11.63 -1.70
CA SER A 317 19.82 -11.61 -0.62
C SER A 317 18.76 -10.51 -0.77
N ALA A 318 18.98 -9.50 -1.61
CA ALA A 318 18.13 -8.30 -1.71
C ALA A 318 16.63 -8.61 -1.95
N GLY A 319 16.32 -9.66 -2.70
CA GLY A 319 14.95 -10.10 -2.94
C GLY A 319 14.27 -10.62 -1.68
N GLN A 320 14.98 -11.46 -0.93
CA GLN A 320 14.49 -12.02 0.34
C GLN A 320 14.35 -10.95 1.42
N ASP A 321 15.36 -10.11 1.57
CA ASP A 321 15.38 -9.02 2.55
C ASP A 321 14.22 -8.04 2.29
N SER A 322 13.99 -7.69 1.02
CA SER A 322 12.84 -6.88 0.62
C SER A 322 11.50 -7.56 0.93
N ALA A 323 11.39 -8.87 0.74
CA ALA A 323 10.18 -9.62 1.04
C ALA A 323 9.87 -9.64 2.54
N LEU A 324 10.90 -9.77 3.40
CA LEU A 324 10.74 -9.75 4.86
C LEU A 324 10.31 -8.36 5.36
N VAL A 325 10.88 -7.29 4.83
CA VAL A 325 10.46 -5.92 5.16
C VAL A 325 9.03 -5.66 4.66
N ALA A 326 8.68 -6.14 3.46
CA ALA A 326 7.32 -6.04 2.94
C ALA A 326 6.30 -6.85 3.77
N ALA A 327 6.70 -8.01 4.31
CA ALA A 327 5.85 -8.78 5.21
C ALA A 327 5.52 -8.01 6.50
N GLY A 328 6.49 -7.28 7.07
CA GLY A 328 6.24 -6.35 8.17
C GLY A 328 5.21 -5.28 7.79
N PHE A 329 5.38 -4.66 6.62
CA PHE A 329 4.46 -3.64 6.12
C PHE A 329 3.04 -4.18 5.94
N PHE A 330 2.86 -5.34 5.32
CA PHE A 330 1.55 -5.97 5.16
C PHE A 330 0.95 -6.43 6.49
N GLY A 331 1.78 -6.88 7.44
CA GLY A 331 1.36 -7.17 8.81
C GLY A 331 0.76 -5.93 9.49
N GLY A 332 1.40 -4.77 9.36
CA GLY A 332 0.87 -3.49 9.84
C GLY A 332 -0.48 -3.15 9.20
N PHE A 333 -0.58 -3.30 7.88
CA PHE A 333 -1.84 -3.09 7.14
C PHE A 333 -2.97 -4.03 7.62
N ALA A 334 -2.64 -5.21 8.10
CA ALA A 334 -3.64 -6.13 8.64
C ALA A 334 -4.08 -5.78 10.07
N VAL A 335 -3.25 -5.12 10.87
CA VAL A 335 -3.50 -4.89 12.31
C VAL A 335 -4.06 -3.49 12.59
N GLY A 336 -3.53 -2.44 11.96
CA GLY A 336 -3.90 -1.05 12.26
C GLY A 336 -5.39 -0.74 12.05
N PRO A 337 -5.94 -0.99 10.85
CA PRO A 337 -7.32 -0.60 10.54
C PRO A 337 -8.40 -1.18 11.44
N PRO A 338 -8.40 -2.46 11.87
CA PRO A 338 -9.43 -2.95 12.77
C PRO A 338 -9.35 -2.30 14.15
N LEU A 339 -8.15 -1.98 14.65
CA LEU A 339 -7.99 -1.26 15.91
C LEU A 339 -8.56 0.16 15.83
N PHE A 340 -8.27 0.88 14.74
CA PHE A 340 -8.90 2.18 14.48
C PHE A 340 -10.42 2.04 14.34
N GLY A 341 -10.90 0.99 13.67
CA GLY A 341 -12.31 0.74 13.43
C GLY A 341 -13.14 0.58 14.69
N LEU A 342 -12.60 -0.10 15.70
CA LEU A 342 -13.24 -0.21 17.02
C LEU A 342 -13.44 1.16 17.68
N LEU A 343 -12.45 2.06 17.56
CA LEU A 343 -12.54 3.42 18.07
C LEU A 343 -13.51 4.27 17.25
N ALA A 344 -13.47 4.15 15.92
CA ALA A 344 -14.36 4.88 15.02
C ALA A 344 -15.83 4.46 15.21
N GLN A 345 -16.10 3.18 15.45
CA GLN A 345 -17.45 2.66 15.71
C GLN A 345 -18.06 3.27 16.98
N SER A 346 -17.23 3.60 17.97
CA SER A 346 -17.65 4.30 19.20
C SER A 346 -17.67 5.83 19.02
N GLY A 347 -17.50 6.36 17.81
CA GLY A 347 -17.41 7.79 17.53
C GLY A 347 -16.11 8.46 17.98
N ARG A 348 -15.15 7.69 18.49
CA ARG A 348 -13.88 8.19 19.08
C ARG A 348 -12.79 8.39 18.03
N TYR A 349 -13.07 9.15 16.99
CA TYR A 349 -12.08 9.42 15.93
C TYR A 349 -10.79 10.08 16.45
N GLY A 350 -10.89 10.95 17.46
CA GLY A 350 -9.72 11.55 18.11
C GLY A 350 -8.78 10.48 18.68
N SER A 351 -9.30 9.50 19.41
CA SER A 351 -8.52 8.36 19.89
C SER A 351 -7.96 7.51 18.75
N GLY A 352 -8.68 7.38 17.63
CA GLY A 352 -8.20 6.71 16.43
C GLY A 352 -6.98 7.41 15.83
N TRP A 353 -7.01 8.74 15.71
CA TRP A 353 -5.85 9.51 15.23
C TRP A 353 -4.69 9.51 16.21
N LEU A 354 -4.94 9.46 17.52
CA LEU A 354 -3.90 9.27 18.52
C LEU A 354 -3.26 7.88 18.44
N LEU A 355 -4.02 6.83 18.12
CA LEU A 355 -3.48 5.50 17.82
C LEU A 355 -2.54 5.56 16.62
N VAL A 356 -2.94 6.19 15.52
CA VAL A 356 -2.09 6.39 14.33
C VAL A 356 -0.82 7.19 14.68
N ALA A 357 -0.95 8.22 15.53
CA ALA A 357 0.20 8.98 16.01
C ALA A 357 1.16 8.09 16.83
N ALA A 358 0.63 7.22 17.69
CA ALA A 358 1.43 6.27 18.46
C ALA A 358 2.13 5.24 17.55
N GLU A 359 1.47 4.75 16.49
CA GLU A 359 2.06 3.86 15.49
C GLU A 359 3.23 4.54 14.76
N PHE A 360 3.07 5.79 14.32
CA PHE A 360 4.15 6.55 13.68
C PHE A 360 5.27 6.93 14.65
N ALA A 361 4.94 7.22 15.91
CA ALA A 361 5.93 7.44 16.97
C ALA A 361 6.75 6.17 17.23
N ALA A 362 6.11 5.00 17.29
CA ALA A 362 6.80 3.72 17.42
C ALA A 362 7.72 3.45 16.22
N ALA A 363 7.25 3.72 14.99
CA ALA A 363 8.07 3.64 13.79
C ALA A 363 9.30 4.57 13.89
N ALA A 364 9.09 5.83 14.31
CA ALA A 364 10.19 6.79 14.50
C ALA A 364 11.20 6.30 15.53
N ALA A 365 10.75 5.80 16.68
CA ALA A 365 11.60 5.27 17.73
C ALA A 365 12.44 4.09 17.23
N VAL A 366 11.83 3.13 16.54
CA VAL A 366 12.53 1.97 15.95
C VAL A 366 13.61 2.43 14.97
N ALA A 367 13.30 3.37 14.07
CA ALA A 367 14.23 3.87 13.09
C ALA A 367 15.41 4.63 13.71
N VAL A 368 15.15 5.48 14.72
CA VAL A 368 16.18 6.25 15.43
C VAL A 368 17.08 5.30 16.23
N LEU A 369 16.51 4.34 16.97
CA LEU A 369 17.28 3.36 17.74
C LEU A 369 18.20 2.55 16.84
N TRP A 370 17.71 2.12 15.68
CA TRP A 370 18.55 1.45 14.69
C TRP A 370 19.69 2.34 14.18
N ALA A 371 19.38 3.58 13.78
CA ALA A 371 20.39 4.51 13.25
C ALA A 371 21.51 4.85 14.26
N VAL A 372 21.15 4.98 15.54
CA VAL A 372 22.13 5.20 16.64
C VAL A 372 22.99 3.97 16.84
N ARG A 373 22.39 2.78 16.84
CA ARG A 373 23.12 1.51 17.00
C ARG A 373 24.09 1.26 15.85
N ASP A 374 23.61 1.41 14.61
CA ASP A 374 24.39 1.20 13.39
C ASP A 374 25.66 2.09 13.35
N ARG A 375 25.54 3.34 13.81
CA ARG A 375 26.71 4.23 13.94
C ARG A 375 27.73 3.72 14.97
N ARG A 376 27.27 3.21 16.11
CA ARG A 376 28.19 2.71 17.15
C ARG A 376 28.95 1.47 16.68
N GLU A 377 28.28 0.58 15.93
CA GLU A 377 28.90 -0.62 15.36
C GLU A 377 29.85 -0.29 14.19
N GLY A 378 29.61 0.80 13.45
CA GLY A 378 30.46 1.25 12.33
C GLY A 378 31.69 2.11 12.76
N THR A 379 31.76 2.53 14.03
CA THR A 379 32.89 3.28 14.60
C THR A 379 33.76 2.42 15.49
N ALA A 380 33.44 1.17 15.75
CA ALA A 380 34.21 0.16 16.46
C ALA A 380 34.91 -0.78 15.48
#